data_a874b6c58251770bc453ad1e76b99016
#
_entry.id   a874b6c58251770bc453ad1e76b99016
#
_cell.length_a   1.000
_cell.length_b   1.000
_cell.length_c   1.000
_cell.angle_alpha   90.00
_cell.angle_beta   90.00
_cell.angle_gamma   90.00
#
_symmetry.space_group_name_H-M   'P 1'
#
loop_
_entity.id
_entity.type
_entity.pdbx_description
1 polymer ?
#
loop_
_entity_poly.entity_id
_entity_poly.type
_entity_poly.pdbx_seq_one_letter_code
_entity_poly.pdbx_strand_id
1 'polypeptide(L)'
;MTKTGWGRFVLLGFLWGIPYLFLKVAVEEISPEVIVFFRVFIGALICLPIALSKSRLRVARKYWPFLILYSITEMIGPWYLITHAEKEISSGLTGLLVATVPIWSAILASIFGDHTVWHKTRLFGLIIGFIGVVAVVGIESFGGKQDIVSIGMVILAAVG
;
A
#
# COMPACT_ATOMS: atom_id res chain seq x y z
N MET A 1 -9.29 -19.54 -13.59
CA MET A 1 -9.48 -18.10 -13.92
C MET A 1 -9.79 -17.98 -15.41
N THR A 2 -10.72 -17.11 -15.80
CA THR A 2 -11.01 -16.81 -17.22
C THR A 2 -9.88 -16.00 -17.84
N LYS A 3 -9.75 -15.99 -19.18
CA LYS A 3 -8.75 -15.14 -19.90
C LYS A 3 -8.88 -13.66 -19.52
N THR A 4 -10.12 -13.19 -19.37
CA THR A 4 -10.43 -11.83 -18.89
C THR A 4 -9.96 -11.60 -17.46
N GLY A 5 -10.03 -12.59 -16.59
CA GLY A 5 -9.53 -12.52 -15.21
C GLY A 5 -8.02 -12.37 -15.16
N TRP A 6 -7.29 -13.09 -15.99
CA TRP A 6 -5.84 -12.97 -16.13
C TRP A 6 -5.43 -11.59 -16.64
N GLY A 7 -6.12 -11.07 -17.67
CA GLY A 7 -5.84 -9.73 -18.19
C GLY A 7 -6.03 -8.63 -17.12
N ARG A 8 -7.11 -8.71 -16.33
CA ARG A 8 -7.35 -7.79 -15.20
C ARG A 8 -6.30 -7.93 -14.11
N PHE A 9 -5.86 -9.14 -13.80
CA PHE A 9 -4.82 -9.37 -12.80
C PHE A 9 -3.49 -8.74 -13.20
N VAL A 10 -3.04 -8.98 -14.44
CA VAL A 10 -1.81 -8.40 -14.97
C VAL A 10 -1.88 -6.86 -15.00
N LEU A 11 -3.00 -6.31 -15.48
CA LEU A 11 -3.23 -4.86 -15.51
C LEU A 11 -3.16 -4.26 -14.09
N LEU A 12 -3.79 -4.90 -13.11
CA LEU A 12 -3.72 -4.47 -11.71
C LEU A 12 -2.29 -4.51 -11.18
N GLY A 13 -1.53 -5.56 -11.49
CA GLY A 13 -0.13 -5.67 -11.11
C GLY A 13 0.71 -4.52 -11.65
N PHE A 14 0.53 -4.14 -12.92
CA PHE A 14 1.19 -2.96 -13.49
C PHE A 14 0.75 -1.65 -12.83
N LEU A 15 -0.56 -1.45 -12.64
CA LEU A 15 -1.10 -0.23 -12.04
C LEU A 15 -0.64 -0.04 -10.59
N TRP A 16 -0.38 -1.12 -9.85
CA TRP A 16 0.11 -1.05 -8.48
C TRP A 16 1.64 -1.03 -8.37
N GLY A 17 2.36 -1.64 -9.30
CA GLY A 17 3.82 -1.70 -9.29
C GLY A 17 4.49 -0.41 -9.77
N ILE A 18 3.98 0.18 -10.84
CA ILE A 18 4.54 1.39 -11.47
C ILE A 18 4.68 2.57 -10.48
N PRO A 19 3.72 2.87 -9.59
CA PRO A 19 3.82 3.98 -8.65
C PRO A 19 5.08 3.98 -7.78
N TYR A 20 5.59 2.83 -7.36
CA TYR A 20 6.80 2.76 -6.53
C TYR A 20 8.05 3.18 -7.29
N LEU A 21 8.16 2.83 -8.58
CA LEU A 21 9.26 3.29 -9.44
C LEU A 21 9.24 4.83 -9.62
N PHE A 22 8.05 5.39 -9.90
CA PHE A 22 7.91 6.84 -10.01
C PHE A 22 8.17 7.54 -8.69
N LEU A 23 7.75 6.93 -7.59
CA LEU A 23 7.96 7.47 -6.25
C LEU A 23 9.46 7.56 -5.95
N LYS A 24 10.23 6.50 -6.24
CA LYS A 24 11.68 6.48 -6.04
C LYS A 24 12.39 7.61 -6.80
N VAL A 25 12.03 7.83 -8.06
CA VAL A 25 12.59 8.94 -8.86
C VAL A 25 12.16 10.29 -8.31
N ALA A 26 10.88 10.42 -7.92
CA ALA A 26 10.35 11.68 -7.44
C ALA A 26 10.96 12.13 -6.09
N VAL A 27 11.27 11.22 -5.18
CA VAL A 27 11.82 11.57 -3.87
C VAL A 27 13.27 12.07 -3.92
N GLU A 28 13.96 11.89 -5.05
CA GLU A 28 15.29 12.45 -5.28
C GLU A 28 15.27 13.98 -5.46
N GLU A 29 14.19 14.51 -6.04
CA GLU A 29 14.03 15.91 -6.41
C GLU A 29 12.98 16.64 -5.58
N ILE A 30 11.99 15.93 -5.05
CA ILE A 30 10.80 16.52 -4.41
C ILE A 30 10.64 15.94 -3.00
N SER A 31 10.29 16.80 -2.03
CA SER A 31 10.06 16.33 -0.67
C SER A 31 8.85 15.40 -0.55
N PRO A 32 8.88 14.39 0.34
CA PRO A 32 7.80 13.44 0.54
C PRO A 32 6.44 14.10 0.79
N GLU A 33 6.44 15.19 1.54
CA GLU A 33 5.22 15.93 1.90
C GLU A 33 4.51 16.47 0.65
N VAL A 34 5.28 17.02 -0.29
CA VAL A 34 4.78 17.57 -1.55
C VAL A 34 4.24 16.45 -2.44
N ILE A 35 4.95 15.34 -2.53
CA ILE A 35 4.52 14.18 -3.32
C ILE A 35 3.19 13.65 -2.79
N VAL A 36 3.08 13.42 -1.48
CA VAL A 36 1.85 12.91 -0.85
C VAL A 36 0.72 13.91 -1.02
N PHE A 37 0.99 15.21 -0.84
CA PHE A 37 -0.02 16.25 -1.04
C PHE A 37 -0.60 16.22 -2.47
N PHE A 38 0.26 16.25 -3.50
CA PHE A 38 -0.22 16.25 -4.88
C PHE A 38 -0.94 14.96 -5.25
N ARG A 39 -0.47 13.82 -4.77
CA ARG A 39 -1.14 12.53 -4.97
C ARG A 39 -2.57 12.53 -4.43
N VAL A 40 -2.74 12.95 -3.18
CA VAL A 40 -4.06 13.02 -2.53
C VAL A 40 -4.92 14.10 -3.19
N PHE A 41 -4.35 15.27 -3.50
CA PHE A 41 -5.05 16.38 -4.12
C PHE A 41 -5.59 16.03 -5.52
N ILE A 42 -4.76 15.45 -6.38
CA ILE A 42 -5.18 15.02 -7.73
C ILE A 42 -6.24 13.92 -7.63
N GLY A 43 -6.05 12.94 -6.75
CA GLY A 43 -7.05 11.92 -6.50
C GLY A 43 -8.39 12.49 -6.03
N ALA A 44 -8.34 13.46 -5.12
CA ALA A 44 -9.52 14.18 -4.65
C ALA A 44 -10.23 14.94 -5.77
N LEU A 45 -9.49 15.66 -6.62
CA LEU A 45 -10.07 16.39 -7.76
C LEU A 45 -10.79 15.46 -8.74
N ILE A 46 -10.23 14.29 -9.01
CA ILE A 46 -10.84 13.29 -9.91
C ILE A 46 -12.11 12.69 -9.27
N CYS A 47 -12.07 12.39 -7.97
CA CYS A 47 -13.18 11.77 -7.26
C CYS A 47 -14.27 12.76 -6.84
N LEU A 48 -13.94 14.05 -6.70
CA LEU A 48 -14.85 15.08 -6.21
C LEU A 48 -16.15 15.19 -7.02
N PRO A 49 -16.15 15.21 -8.37
CA PRO A 49 -17.40 15.28 -9.15
C PRO A 49 -18.34 14.12 -8.86
N ILE A 50 -17.77 12.93 -8.62
CA ILE A 50 -18.54 11.73 -8.30
C ILE A 50 -19.09 11.80 -6.87
N ALA A 51 -18.36 12.41 -5.95
CA ALA A 51 -18.72 12.54 -4.55
C ALA A 51 -19.77 13.63 -4.29
N LEU A 52 -19.85 14.65 -5.15
CA LEU A 52 -20.74 15.81 -4.95
C LEU A 52 -22.25 15.53 -5.09
N SER A 53 -22.67 14.28 -5.22
CA SER A 53 -24.09 13.91 -5.15
C SER A 53 -24.68 14.25 -3.77
N LYS A 54 -25.86 14.89 -3.73
CA LYS A 54 -26.52 15.32 -2.47
C LYS A 54 -26.69 14.19 -1.46
N SER A 55 -26.96 12.96 -1.90
CA SER A 55 -27.11 11.81 -1.01
C SER A 55 -25.78 11.39 -0.38
N ARG A 56 -24.70 11.42 -1.14
CA ARG A 56 -23.34 11.04 -0.67
C ARG A 56 -22.77 12.08 0.29
N LEU A 57 -22.97 13.36 0.00
CA LEU A 57 -22.55 14.44 0.90
C LEU A 57 -23.24 14.37 2.26
N ARG A 58 -24.51 13.97 2.30
CA ARG A 58 -25.23 13.79 3.59
C ARG A 58 -24.60 12.67 4.42
N VAL A 59 -24.23 11.55 3.79
CA VAL A 59 -23.54 10.44 4.45
C VAL A 59 -22.15 10.86 4.91
N ALA A 60 -21.38 11.52 4.05
CA ALA A 60 -20.05 12.03 4.39
C ALA A 60 -20.10 12.99 5.58
N ARG A 61 -21.08 13.93 5.60
CA ARG A 61 -21.28 14.87 6.71
C ARG A 61 -21.68 14.17 8.02
N LYS A 62 -22.38 13.05 7.95
CA LYS A 62 -22.74 12.26 9.14
C LYS A 62 -21.55 11.55 9.76
N TYR A 63 -20.65 11.01 8.91
CA TYR A 63 -19.53 10.17 9.32
C TYR A 63 -18.16 10.86 9.17
N TRP A 64 -18.12 12.20 9.11
CA TRP A 64 -16.88 12.94 8.88
C TRP A 64 -15.72 12.60 9.83
N PRO A 65 -15.93 12.32 11.15
CA PRO A 65 -14.81 11.99 12.02
C PRO A 65 -14.15 10.67 11.64
N PHE A 66 -14.98 9.67 11.27
CA PHE A 66 -14.47 8.37 10.80
C PHE A 66 -13.76 8.50 9.44
N LEU A 67 -14.24 9.37 8.56
CA LEU A 67 -13.58 9.65 7.28
C LEU A 67 -12.23 10.31 7.48
N ILE A 68 -12.09 11.23 8.41
CA ILE A 68 -10.81 11.84 8.75
C ILE A 68 -9.87 10.79 9.34
N LEU A 69 -10.33 10.01 10.31
CA LEU A 69 -9.52 8.95 10.90
C LEU A 69 -9.03 7.97 9.81
N TYR A 70 -9.93 7.49 8.97
CA TYR A 70 -9.61 6.61 7.84
C TYR A 70 -8.59 7.24 6.88
N SER A 71 -8.78 8.54 6.54
CA SER A 71 -7.85 9.24 5.65
C SER A 71 -6.45 9.36 6.24
N ILE A 72 -6.33 9.55 7.55
CA ILE A 72 -5.05 9.64 8.23
C ILE A 72 -4.38 8.25 8.30
N THR A 73 -5.13 7.22 8.68
CA THR A 73 -4.58 5.87 8.92
C THR A 73 -4.29 5.11 7.63
N GLU A 74 -5.10 5.28 6.59
CA GLU A 74 -5.01 4.50 5.34
C GLU A 74 -4.35 5.25 4.18
N MET A 75 -4.47 6.58 4.16
CA MET A 75 -4.02 7.35 3.02
C MET A 75 -2.81 8.23 3.35
N ILE A 76 -2.92 9.13 4.32
CA ILE A 76 -1.87 10.12 4.59
C ILE A 76 -0.69 9.45 5.31
N GLY A 77 -0.95 8.73 6.40
CA GLY A 77 0.08 8.11 7.22
C GLY A 77 0.92 7.09 6.46
N PRO A 78 0.33 6.02 5.91
CA PRO A 78 1.08 5.00 5.19
C PRO A 78 1.87 5.56 4.01
N TRP A 79 1.25 6.42 3.18
CA TRP A 79 1.96 6.99 2.04
C TRP A 79 3.08 7.94 2.42
N TYR A 80 2.94 8.70 3.50
CA TYR A 80 4.01 9.52 4.04
C TYR A 80 5.20 8.66 4.51
N LEU A 81 4.92 7.60 5.28
CA LEU A 81 5.93 6.69 5.78
C LEU A 81 6.67 5.97 4.64
N ILE A 82 5.94 5.45 3.65
CA ILE A 82 6.51 4.79 2.47
C ILE A 82 7.38 5.78 1.69
N THR A 83 6.85 6.97 1.37
CA THR A 83 7.58 7.96 0.57
C THR A 83 8.84 8.43 1.29
N HIS A 84 8.80 8.59 2.60
CA HIS A 84 9.97 8.96 3.39
C HIS A 84 11.01 7.83 3.43
N ALA A 85 10.56 6.59 3.59
CA ALA A 85 11.45 5.43 3.61
C ALA A 85 12.17 5.22 2.26
N GLU A 86 11.52 5.49 1.13
CA GLU A 86 12.12 5.34 -0.20
C GLU A 86 13.28 6.29 -0.50
N LYS A 87 13.54 7.28 0.35
CA LYS A 87 14.80 8.05 0.29
C LYS A 87 16.00 7.16 0.59
N GLU A 88 15.89 6.29 1.56
CA GLU A 88 16.99 5.52 2.13
C GLU A 88 17.02 4.06 1.64
N ILE A 89 15.88 3.50 1.24
CA ILE A 89 15.77 2.11 0.78
C ILE A 89 15.33 2.03 -0.68
N SER A 90 15.59 0.88 -1.32
CA SER A 90 15.20 0.66 -2.72
C SER A 90 13.70 0.45 -2.88
N SER A 91 13.15 0.84 -4.04
CA SER A 91 11.74 0.59 -4.38
C SER A 91 11.39 -0.92 -4.38
N GLY A 92 12.38 -1.78 -4.72
CA GLY A 92 12.22 -3.23 -4.65
C GLY A 92 12.01 -3.71 -3.22
N LEU A 93 12.81 -3.22 -2.26
CA LEU A 93 12.66 -3.55 -0.84
C LEU A 93 11.35 -2.99 -0.27
N THR A 94 10.98 -1.76 -0.65
CA THR A 94 9.69 -1.17 -0.29
C THR A 94 8.53 -2.04 -0.79
N GLY A 95 8.55 -2.44 -2.06
CA GLY A 95 7.53 -3.32 -2.63
C GLY A 95 7.45 -4.68 -1.92
N LEU A 96 8.60 -5.26 -1.52
CA LEU A 96 8.65 -6.50 -0.74
C LEU A 96 7.99 -6.33 0.64
N LEU A 97 8.30 -5.26 1.33
CA LEU A 97 7.72 -4.96 2.65
C LEU A 97 6.22 -4.71 2.54
N VAL A 98 5.76 -3.97 1.54
CA VAL A 98 4.32 -3.76 1.27
C VAL A 98 3.63 -5.08 0.88
N ALA A 99 4.31 -6.00 0.21
CA ALA A 99 3.75 -7.33 -0.07
C ALA A 99 3.46 -8.16 1.20
N THR A 100 3.90 -7.72 2.38
CA THR A 100 3.51 -8.33 3.66
C THR A 100 2.11 -7.92 4.15
N VAL A 101 1.47 -6.91 3.57
CA VAL A 101 0.11 -6.43 3.93
C VAL A 101 -0.91 -7.57 4.10
N PRO A 102 -1.00 -8.58 3.22
CA PRO A 102 -1.93 -9.69 3.41
C PRO A 102 -1.66 -10.50 4.68
N ILE A 103 -0.41 -10.55 5.15
CA ILE A 103 -0.05 -11.24 6.41
C ILE A 103 -0.60 -10.45 7.60
N TRP A 104 -0.38 -9.15 7.62
CA TRP A 104 -0.88 -8.25 8.66
C TRP A 104 -2.40 -8.25 8.69
N SER A 105 -3.04 -8.17 7.53
CA SER A 105 -4.51 -8.26 7.40
C SER A 105 -5.05 -9.58 7.97
N ALA A 106 -4.37 -10.71 7.71
CA ALA A 106 -4.75 -12.01 8.26
C ALA A 106 -4.61 -12.06 9.78
N ILE A 107 -3.53 -11.50 10.33
CA ILE A 107 -3.31 -11.41 11.78
C ILE A 107 -4.39 -10.56 12.44
N LEU A 108 -4.65 -9.37 11.91
CA LEU A 108 -5.68 -8.46 12.43
C LEU A 108 -7.07 -9.09 12.36
N ALA A 109 -7.45 -9.66 11.21
CA ALA A 109 -8.72 -10.35 11.07
C ALA A 109 -8.90 -11.50 12.11
N SER A 110 -7.83 -12.23 12.37
CA SER A 110 -7.83 -13.29 13.40
C SER A 110 -8.05 -12.73 14.81
N ILE A 111 -7.42 -11.59 15.13
CA ILE A 111 -7.62 -10.90 16.41
C ILE A 111 -9.08 -10.46 16.59
N PHE A 112 -9.71 -10.00 15.51
CA PHE A 112 -11.13 -9.61 15.48
C PHE A 112 -12.11 -10.79 15.34
N GLY A 113 -11.63 -12.04 15.43
CA GLY A 113 -12.45 -13.25 15.47
C GLY A 113 -12.72 -13.93 14.13
N ASP A 114 -12.14 -13.47 13.03
CA ASP A 114 -12.19 -14.17 11.75
C ASP A 114 -11.02 -15.16 11.61
N HIS A 115 -11.24 -16.38 12.08
CA HIS A 115 -10.23 -17.44 11.97
C HIS A 115 -10.21 -18.15 10.59
N THR A 116 -11.12 -17.82 9.68
CA THR A 116 -11.16 -18.43 8.34
C THR A 116 -9.96 -18.06 7.48
N VAL A 117 -9.26 -17.00 7.85
CA VAL A 117 -8.02 -16.54 7.17
C VAL A 117 -6.89 -17.56 7.28
N TRP A 118 -6.86 -18.39 8.33
CA TRP A 118 -5.83 -19.43 8.55
C TRP A 118 -6.14 -20.76 7.85
N HIS A 119 -7.11 -20.79 6.94
CA HIS A 119 -7.36 -22.01 6.16
C HIS A 119 -6.12 -22.40 5.35
N LYS A 120 -5.76 -23.68 5.36
CA LYS A 120 -4.53 -24.22 4.75
C LYS A 120 -4.26 -23.73 3.32
N THR A 121 -5.31 -23.64 2.49
CA THR A 121 -5.19 -23.17 1.09
C THR A 121 -4.81 -21.68 1.00
N ARG A 122 -5.33 -20.84 1.89
CA ARG A 122 -5.00 -19.41 1.94
C ARG A 122 -3.58 -19.20 2.44
N LEU A 123 -3.20 -19.90 3.51
CA LEU A 123 -1.84 -19.85 4.06
C LEU A 123 -0.80 -20.30 3.04
N PHE A 124 -1.07 -21.39 2.32
CA PHE A 124 -0.19 -21.89 1.26
C PHE A 124 -0.02 -20.85 0.13
N GLY A 125 -1.11 -20.22 -0.32
CA GLY A 125 -1.07 -19.14 -1.31
C GLY A 125 -0.25 -17.93 -0.85
N LEU A 126 -0.39 -17.57 0.41
CA LEU A 126 0.32 -16.45 1.05
C LEU A 126 1.83 -16.71 1.11
N ILE A 127 2.24 -17.92 1.51
CA ILE A 127 3.64 -18.34 1.56
C ILE A 127 4.25 -18.34 0.15
N ILE A 128 3.58 -18.93 -0.83
CA ILE A 128 4.08 -18.97 -2.22
C ILE A 128 4.18 -17.54 -2.78
N GLY A 129 3.18 -16.70 -2.54
CA GLY A 129 3.20 -15.29 -2.98
C GLY A 129 4.38 -14.54 -2.38
N PHE A 130 4.63 -14.70 -1.09
CA PHE A 130 5.75 -14.08 -0.40
C PHE A 130 7.10 -14.56 -0.93
N ILE A 131 7.27 -15.88 -1.10
CA ILE A 131 8.48 -16.44 -1.72
C ILE A 131 8.68 -15.89 -3.14
N GLY A 132 7.60 -15.78 -3.93
CA GLY A 132 7.65 -15.19 -5.26
C GLY A 132 8.17 -13.75 -5.25
N VAL A 133 7.70 -12.93 -4.33
CA VAL A 133 8.15 -11.54 -4.20
C VAL A 133 9.63 -11.49 -3.78
N VAL A 134 10.04 -12.30 -2.81
CA VAL A 134 11.45 -12.40 -2.39
C VAL A 134 12.34 -12.83 -3.56
N ALA A 135 11.91 -13.78 -4.37
CA ALA A 135 12.67 -14.25 -5.53
C ALA A 135 12.81 -13.16 -6.62
N VAL A 136 11.78 -12.33 -6.83
CA VAL A 136 11.80 -11.24 -7.82
C VAL A 136 12.67 -10.08 -7.37
N VAL A 137 12.53 -9.69 -6.10
CA VAL A 137 13.27 -8.55 -5.52
C VAL A 137 14.76 -8.89 -5.39
N GLY A 138 15.09 -10.16 -5.22
CA GLY A 138 16.45 -10.68 -5.17
C GLY A 138 17.19 -10.32 -3.89
N ILE A 139 18.28 -11.06 -3.66
CA ILE A 139 19.16 -10.86 -2.48
C ILE A 139 19.92 -9.52 -2.57
N GLU A 140 20.08 -8.97 -3.77
CA GLU A 140 20.78 -7.71 -4.01
C GLU A 140 20.12 -6.51 -3.33
N SER A 141 18.80 -6.54 -3.16
CA SER A 141 18.08 -5.49 -2.42
C SER A 141 18.39 -5.49 -0.92
N PHE A 142 18.95 -6.57 -0.40
CA PHE A 142 19.41 -6.66 1.00
C PHE A 142 20.85 -6.18 1.20
N GLY A 143 21.60 -5.91 0.14
CA GLY A 143 23.04 -5.55 0.18
C GLY A 143 23.33 -4.06 0.34
N GLY A 144 22.34 -3.16 0.31
CA GLY A 144 22.49 -1.73 0.55
C GLY A 144 22.59 -1.38 2.04
N LYS A 145 22.94 -0.12 2.37
CA LYS A 145 22.77 0.40 3.72
C LYS A 145 21.29 0.30 4.08
N GLN A 146 20.96 -0.72 4.87
CA GLN A 146 19.58 -0.93 5.31
C GLN A 146 19.35 0.00 6.50
N ASP A 147 18.61 1.07 6.27
CA ASP A 147 18.12 1.87 7.38
C ASP A 147 16.96 1.14 8.07
N ILE A 148 17.23 0.64 9.28
CA ILE A 148 16.26 -0.07 10.11
C ILE A 148 15.04 0.80 10.40
N VAL A 149 15.21 2.11 10.49
CA VAL A 149 14.12 3.06 10.73
C VAL A 149 13.20 3.09 9.52
N SER A 150 13.75 3.20 8.31
CA SER A 150 12.98 3.19 7.06
C SER A 150 12.24 1.87 6.82
N ILE A 151 12.87 0.74 7.13
CA ILE A 151 12.19 -0.57 7.12
C ILE A 151 11.01 -0.59 8.10
N GLY A 152 11.23 -0.09 9.32
CA GLY A 152 10.18 0.03 10.35
C GLY A 152 9.01 0.91 9.90
N MET A 153 9.29 2.01 9.21
CA MET A 153 8.27 2.90 8.64
C MET A 153 7.38 2.18 7.62
N VAL A 154 7.98 1.40 6.70
CA VAL A 154 7.20 0.66 5.70
C VAL A 154 6.40 -0.47 6.32
N ILE A 155 6.94 -1.18 7.32
CA ILE A 155 6.20 -2.20 8.05
C ILE A 155 5.01 -1.55 8.79
N LEU A 156 5.21 -0.42 9.46
CA LEU A 156 4.13 0.31 10.12
C LEU A 156 3.05 0.75 9.12
N ALA A 157 3.46 1.23 7.94
CA ALA A 157 2.55 1.55 6.86
C ALA A 157 1.78 0.33 6.32
N ALA A 158 2.39 -0.85 6.35
CA ALA A 158 1.75 -2.09 5.91
C ALA A 158 0.72 -2.65 6.91
N VAL A 159 0.76 -2.20 8.17
CA VAL A 159 -0.20 -2.59 9.23
C VAL A 159 -1.43 -1.67 9.24
N GLY A 160 -1.30 -0.40 8.83
CA GLY A 160 -2.39 0.60 8.79
C GLY A 160 -3.30 0.37 7.64
#